data_82a69285380d2edd07c7c0a1959ad73f
#
_entry.id   82a69285380d2edd07c7c0a1959ad73f
#
_cell.length_a   1.000
_cell.length_b   1.000
_cell.length_c   1.000
_cell.angle_alpha   90.00
_cell.angle_beta   90.00
_cell.angle_gamma   90.00
#
_symmetry.space_group_name_H-M   'P 1'
#
loop_
_entity.id
_entity.type
_entity.pdbx_description
1 polymer ?
#
loop_
_entity_poly.entity_id
_entity_poly.type
_entity_poly.pdbx_seq_one_letter_code
_entity_poly.pdbx_strand_id
1 'polypeptide(L)'
;MAKEIKFAADARESMVRGVDILADTVKVTLGPKGRNVVLERAYGSPLITNDGVTIAKEIELEDHFENMGAKLVSEVASKTNDIAGDGTTTATVLTQAIVREGLKNVTAGANPIGIRRGIEAAVATAVEALKAQASPVSNKAEIAQVAAVSSRSEKVGEYISEAMERVGTDGVITIEESRGMETELDVVEGMQFDRGYLSQYMVTDNEKMVAELENPFILITDKKISHIQDILPLLESILQANRPLLIIADDVDGEALPTLVLNKIRGTFNVVAVKAPGFGDRRKAMLEDIAILTGGTVITEDLGLDLKDATIEALGQAAKVVVDKDGATIVEGAGNPEAIANRVAVIKSQIEVTTSEFDREKLQERLAKLSGGVAVIKVGAATETELKEMKLRIEDALNATRAAVEEGIVAGGGTALVNVIDSVAKLELKGDDETGRNIVLRALEEPVRQIAYNAGYEGSVIIDKLKNSELGTGFNAATGEWVNMMDAGIIDPVKVTRSALQNAASVASLILTTEAVVANKPEPAAPAMPQGMDGMGMGY
;
A
#
# COMPACT_ATOMS: atom_id res chain seq x y z
N MET A 1 -26.85 0.05 23.07
CA MET A 1 -25.66 0.34 23.91
C MET A 1 -25.74 1.78 24.43
N ALA A 2 -25.51 2.00 25.73
CA ALA A 2 -25.39 3.34 26.30
C ALA A 2 -24.10 4.00 25.82
N LYS A 3 -24.10 5.34 25.71
CA LYS A 3 -22.92 6.10 25.31
C LYS A 3 -22.29 6.78 26.53
N GLU A 4 -20.98 6.91 26.48
CA GLU A 4 -20.19 7.77 27.36
C GLU A 4 -19.65 8.94 26.54
N ILE A 5 -19.70 10.14 27.09
CA ILE A 5 -19.32 11.36 26.37
C ILE A 5 -18.33 12.13 27.23
N LYS A 6 -17.18 12.48 26.62
CA LYS A 6 -16.22 13.43 27.20
C LYS A 6 -16.25 14.73 26.40
N PHE A 7 -15.97 15.85 27.04
CA PHE A 7 -15.98 17.18 26.43
C PHE A 7 -14.66 17.91 26.65
N ALA A 8 -14.41 18.90 25.83
CA ALA A 8 -13.35 19.89 25.96
C ALA A 8 -11.96 19.25 26.24
N ALA A 9 -11.30 19.65 27.31
CA ALA A 9 -9.95 19.19 27.65
C ALA A 9 -9.89 17.68 27.88
N ASP A 10 -10.84 17.10 28.64
CA ASP A 10 -10.85 15.68 28.97
C ASP A 10 -10.96 14.79 27.71
N ALA A 11 -11.74 15.26 26.72
CA ALA A 11 -11.88 14.57 25.44
C ALA A 11 -10.56 14.58 24.67
N ARG A 12 -9.96 15.75 24.52
CA ARG A 12 -8.70 15.93 23.78
C ARG A 12 -7.53 15.21 24.45
N GLU A 13 -7.38 15.35 25.77
CA GLU A 13 -6.30 14.68 26.51
C GLU A 13 -6.34 13.16 26.38
N SER A 14 -7.55 12.57 26.46
CA SER A 14 -7.70 11.13 26.29
C SER A 14 -7.28 10.68 24.87
N MET A 15 -7.74 11.38 23.83
CA MET A 15 -7.32 11.06 22.45
C MET A 15 -5.82 11.23 22.25
N VAL A 16 -5.21 12.31 22.81
CA VAL A 16 -3.77 12.56 22.66
C VAL A 16 -2.93 11.49 23.34
N ARG A 17 -3.36 10.94 24.48
CA ARG A 17 -2.68 9.78 25.06
C ARG A 17 -2.66 8.59 24.11
N GLY A 18 -3.77 8.32 23.41
CA GLY A 18 -3.81 7.28 22.38
C GLY A 18 -2.89 7.56 21.19
N VAL A 19 -2.86 8.81 20.72
CA VAL A 19 -1.91 9.27 19.69
C VAL A 19 -0.48 9.01 20.14
N ASP A 20 -0.16 9.37 21.38
CA ASP A 20 1.19 9.22 21.93
C ASP A 20 1.61 7.75 22.07
N ILE A 21 0.74 6.90 22.60
CA ILE A 21 1.04 5.47 22.76
C ILE A 21 1.36 4.84 21.40
N LEU A 22 0.54 5.08 20.37
CA LEU A 22 0.77 4.54 19.05
C LEU A 22 2.04 5.13 18.43
N ALA A 23 2.17 6.44 18.41
CA ALA A 23 3.31 7.10 17.77
C ALA A 23 4.64 6.76 18.47
N ASP A 24 4.67 6.67 19.80
CA ASP A 24 5.86 6.28 20.55
C ASP A 24 6.28 4.84 20.26
N THR A 25 5.33 3.96 19.97
CA THR A 25 5.59 2.57 19.55
C THR A 25 6.15 2.50 18.13
N VAL A 26 5.60 3.28 17.20
CA VAL A 26 6.00 3.25 15.77
C VAL A 26 7.33 3.99 15.55
N LYS A 27 7.54 5.16 16.16
CA LYS A 27 8.70 6.04 15.86
C LYS A 27 10.08 5.43 16.18
N VAL A 28 10.14 4.37 17.00
CA VAL A 28 11.40 3.67 17.30
C VAL A 28 11.99 2.97 16.06
N THR A 29 11.17 2.77 15.03
CA THR A 29 11.58 2.14 13.78
C THR A 29 12.21 3.10 12.78
N LEU A 30 12.11 4.44 12.99
CA LEU A 30 12.50 5.45 12.01
C LEU A 30 14.02 5.56 11.84
N GLY A 31 14.46 5.63 10.59
CA GLY A 31 15.86 5.90 10.20
C GLY A 31 16.76 4.66 10.17
N PRO A 32 18.03 4.83 9.78
CA PRO A 32 18.97 3.71 9.54
C PRO A 32 19.34 2.90 10.79
N LYS A 33 19.19 3.49 11.99
CA LYS A 33 19.37 2.81 13.28
C LYS A 33 18.05 2.57 14.01
N GLY A 34 16.92 2.65 13.28
CA GLY A 34 15.61 2.24 13.78
C GLY A 34 15.60 0.76 14.18
N ARG A 35 14.76 0.42 15.15
CA ARG A 35 14.64 -0.93 15.73
C ARG A 35 13.32 -1.57 15.32
N ASN A 36 13.28 -2.88 15.42
CA ASN A 36 12.06 -3.63 15.15
C ASN A 36 11.12 -3.61 16.36
N VAL A 37 9.82 -3.76 16.08
CA VAL A 37 8.77 -4.02 17.06
C VAL A 37 8.33 -5.47 16.91
N VAL A 38 8.02 -6.12 18.03
CA VAL A 38 7.50 -7.49 18.05
C VAL A 38 6.00 -7.45 18.31
N LEU A 39 5.23 -8.03 17.41
CA LEU A 39 3.77 -8.09 17.46
C LEU A 39 3.33 -9.52 17.79
N GLU A 40 2.46 -9.66 18.78
CA GLU A 40 1.84 -10.93 19.11
C GLU A 40 0.88 -11.35 17.99
N ARG A 41 0.84 -12.65 17.70
CA ARG A 41 -0.13 -13.23 16.78
C ARG A 41 -0.97 -14.26 17.53
N ALA A 42 -2.27 -14.30 17.24
CA ALA A 42 -3.18 -15.27 17.86
C ALA A 42 -2.78 -16.72 17.56
N TYR A 43 -2.15 -16.96 16.43
CA TYR A 43 -1.63 -18.24 15.97
C TYR A 43 -0.28 -18.06 15.29
N GLY A 44 0.65 -19.00 15.50
CA GLY A 44 1.99 -18.98 14.88
C GLY A 44 3.03 -18.21 15.69
N SER A 45 4.13 -17.87 15.03
CA SER A 45 5.21 -17.10 15.64
C SER A 45 4.89 -15.60 15.68
N PRO A 46 5.38 -14.85 16.71
CA PRO A 46 5.27 -13.41 16.72
C PRO A 46 5.86 -12.78 15.44
N LEU A 47 5.24 -11.72 14.95
CA LEU A 47 5.75 -10.96 13.82
C LEU A 47 6.78 -9.95 14.33
N ILE A 48 7.97 -9.96 13.73
CA ILE A 48 9.01 -8.93 13.96
C ILE A 48 9.02 -8.03 12.74
N THR A 49 8.76 -6.74 12.93
CA THR A 49 8.70 -5.79 11.81
C THR A 49 9.16 -4.40 12.22
N ASN A 50 9.57 -3.61 11.24
CA ASN A 50 9.82 -2.18 11.36
C ASN A 50 8.89 -1.36 10.46
N ASP A 51 7.95 -2.00 9.78
CA ASP A 51 6.95 -1.30 8.99
C ASP A 51 5.93 -0.59 9.88
N GLY A 52 5.82 0.74 9.69
CA GLY A 52 5.00 1.60 10.53
C GLY A 52 3.51 1.34 10.41
N VAL A 53 3.00 1.02 9.21
CA VAL A 53 1.56 0.76 9.02
C VAL A 53 1.14 -0.57 9.64
N THR A 54 1.95 -1.61 9.50
CA THR A 54 1.70 -2.91 10.13
C THR A 54 1.65 -2.78 11.65
N ILE A 55 2.61 -2.05 12.24
CA ILE A 55 2.60 -1.80 13.69
C ILE A 55 1.36 -1.00 14.10
N ALA A 56 1.04 0.08 13.36
CA ALA A 56 -0.06 0.96 13.70
C ALA A 56 -1.44 0.27 13.64
N LYS A 57 -1.62 -0.70 12.76
CA LYS A 57 -2.87 -1.47 12.64
C LYS A 57 -3.09 -2.45 13.78
N GLU A 58 -2.02 -2.97 14.39
CA GLU A 58 -2.08 -3.94 15.49
C GLU A 58 -2.31 -3.30 16.86
N ILE A 59 -2.17 -1.98 16.98
CA ILE A 59 -2.36 -1.29 18.27
C ILE A 59 -3.83 -1.06 18.55
N GLU A 60 -4.33 -1.75 19.56
CA GLU A 60 -5.68 -1.58 20.12
C GLU A 60 -5.58 -1.36 21.63
N LEU A 61 -6.22 -0.27 22.12
CA LEU A 61 -6.15 0.14 23.51
C LEU A 61 -7.46 -0.17 24.24
N GLU A 62 -7.37 -0.54 25.52
CA GLU A 62 -8.53 -0.86 26.37
C GLU A 62 -9.44 0.34 26.60
N ASP A 63 -8.87 1.53 26.84
CA ASP A 63 -9.66 2.76 26.96
C ASP A 63 -10.20 3.19 25.59
N HIS A 64 -11.52 3.19 25.44
CA HIS A 64 -12.19 3.52 24.18
C HIS A 64 -11.85 4.93 23.66
N PHE A 65 -11.61 5.90 24.54
CA PHE A 65 -11.28 7.27 24.14
C PHE A 65 -9.83 7.38 23.68
N GLU A 66 -8.91 6.71 24.35
CA GLU A 66 -7.51 6.61 23.93
C GLU A 66 -7.42 5.83 22.60
N ASN A 67 -8.18 4.73 22.49
CA ASN A 67 -8.23 3.93 21.28
C ASN A 67 -8.73 4.71 20.05
N MET A 68 -9.65 5.66 20.22
CA MET A 68 -10.04 6.55 19.12
C MET A 68 -8.87 7.40 18.63
N GLY A 69 -8.04 7.94 19.53
CA GLY A 69 -6.83 8.66 19.19
C GLY A 69 -5.82 7.79 18.44
N ALA A 70 -5.58 6.58 18.93
CA ALA A 70 -4.72 5.61 18.25
C ALA A 70 -5.25 5.25 16.84
N LYS A 71 -6.54 4.96 16.71
CA LYS A 71 -7.16 4.64 15.41
C LYS A 71 -7.05 5.76 14.38
N LEU A 72 -7.16 7.03 14.79
CA LEU A 72 -6.96 8.18 13.90
C LEU A 72 -5.52 8.25 13.38
N VAL A 73 -4.52 7.95 14.19
CA VAL A 73 -3.12 7.89 13.72
C VAL A 73 -2.87 6.67 12.86
N SER A 74 -3.48 5.53 13.18
CA SER A 74 -3.43 4.33 12.33
C SER A 74 -4.04 4.59 10.94
N GLU A 75 -5.10 5.40 10.85
CA GLU A 75 -5.67 5.86 9.59
C GLU A 75 -4.69 6.72 8.78
N VAL A 76 -3.93 7.62 9.44
CA VAL A 76 -2.87 8.40 8.77
C VAL A 76 -1.81 7.49 8.16
N ALA A 77 -1.33 6.50 8.91
CA ALA A 77 -0.35 5.54 8.42
C ALA A 77 -0.91 4.74 7.23
N SER A 78 -2.14 4.22 7.35
CA SER A 78 -2.81 3.46 6.29
C SER A 78 -3.02 4.30 5.04
N LYS A 79 -3.50 5.55 5.18
CA LYS A 79 -3.72 6.44 4.03
C LYS A 79 -2.42 6.83 3.33
N THR A 80 -1.34 6.99 4.08
CA THR A 80 -0.02 7.29 3.51
C THR A 80 0.51 6.08 2.75
N ASN A 81 0.32 4.88 3.29
CA ASN A 81 0.63 3.64 2.60
C ASN A 81 -0.17 3.49 1.28
N ASP A 82 -1.48 3.74 1.29
CA ASP A 82 -2.33 3.65 0.10
C ASP A 82 -1.89 4.60 -1.03
N ILE A 83 -1.38 5.80 -0.69
CA ILE A 83 -1.01 6.84 -1.66
C ILE A 83 0.42 6.66 -2.17
N ALA A 84 1.35 6.34 -1.29
CA ALA A 84 2.78 6.40 -1.57
C ALA A 84 3.53 5.08 -1.31
N GLY A 85 2.91 4.12 -0.61
CA GLY A 85 3.46 2.81 -0.30
C GLY A 85 4.62 2.81 0.70
N ASP A 86 5.00 3.99 1.21
CA ASP A 86 6.08 4.20 2.19
C ASP A 86 5.82 5.48 2.99
N GLY A 87 6.68 5.81 3.97
CA GLY A 87 6.60 7.03 4.78
C GLY A 87 5.58 6.99 5.92
N THR A 88 5.05 5.83 6.25
CA THR A 88 4.02 5.63 7.28
C THR A 88 4.50 6.03 8.67
N THR A 89 5.74 5.70 9.01
CA THR A 89 6.40 6.12 10.26
C THR A 89 6.60 7.63 10.33
N THR A 90 7.05 8.26 9.23
CA THR A 90 7.22 9.71 9.15
C THR A 90 5.89 10.44 9.33
N ALA A 91 4.82 9.95 8.69
CA ALA A 91 3.47 10.50 8.85
C ALA A 91 2.98 10.41 10.29
N THR A 92 3.24 9.30 10.97
CA THR A 92 2.91 9.08 12.39
C THR A 92 3.66 10.08 13.30
N VAL A 93 4.96 10.28 13.08
CA VAL A 93 5.78 11.24 13.83
C VAL A 93 5.29 12.68 13.63
N LEU A 94 5.01 13.06 12.39
CA LEU A 94 4.47 14.39 12.06
C LEU A 94 3.10 14.62 12.71
N THR A 95 2.22 13.60 12.70
CA THR A 95 0.90 13.69 13.35
C THR A 95 1.06 13.96 14.85
N GLN A 96 1.89 13.19 15.55
CA GLN A 96 2.16 13.39 16.96
C GLN A 96 2.70 14.80 17.24
N ALA A 97 3.65 15.27 16.42
CA ALA A 97 4.25 16.59 16.58
C ALA A 97 3.22 17.71 16.45
N ILE A 98 2.40 17.68 15.39
CA ILE A 98 1.36 18.69 15.15
C ILE A 98 0.32 18.67 16.27
N VAL A 99 -0.13 17.49 16.69
CA VAL A 99 -1.11 17.35 17.78
C VAL A 99 -0.56 17.88 19.10
N ARG A 100 0.67 17.47 19.49
CA ARG A 100 1.30 17.92 20.74
C ARG A 100 1.52 19.44 20.78
N GLU A 101 2.06 20.03 19.72
CA GLU A 101 2.27 21.48 19.64
C GLU A 101 0.95 22.22 19.52
N GLY A 102 0.00 21.72 18.74
CA GLY A 102 -1.32 22.31 18.61
C GLY A 102 -2.12 22.33 19.93
N LEU A 103 -2.11 21.21 20.66
CA LEU A 103 -2.83 21.12 21.94
C LEU A 103 -2.34 22.14 22.97
N LYS A 104 -1.03 22.40 23.05
CA LYS A 104 -0.47 23.44 23.94
C LYS A 104 -1.11 24.79 23.68
N ASN A 105 -1.28 25.15 22.42
CA ASN A 105 -1.85 26.43 22.00
C ASN A 105 -3.37 26.48 22.21
N VAL A 106 -4.09 25.38 21.90
CA VAL A 106 -5.56 25.29 22.17
C VAL A 106 -5.84 25.38 23.66
N THR A 107 -5.05 24.69 24.48
CA THR A 107 -5.19 24.77 25.96
C THR A 107 -4.87 26.18 26.48
N ALA A 108 -3.98 26.90 25.83
CA ALA A 108 -3.69 28.32 26.14
C ALA A 108 -4.76 29.30 25.66
N GLY A 109 -5.81 28.83 24.98
CA GLY A 109 -6.97 29.63 24.57
C GLY A 109 -6.95 30.10 23.11
N ALA A 110 -6.04 29.61 22.28
CA ALA A 110 -6.06 29.90 20.84
C ALA A 110 -7.27 29.22 20.16
N ASN A 111 -7.81 29.88 19.13
CA ASN A 111 -8.98 29.35 18.41
C ASN A 111 -8.57 28.19 17.49
N PRO A 112 -9.09 26.96 17.74
CA PRO A 112 -8.73 25.78 16.95
C PRO A 112 -9.01 25.92 15.45
N ILE A 113 -10.03 26.67 15.06
CA ILE A 113 -10.39 26.89 13.65
C ILE A 113 -9.37 27.79 12.95
N GLY A 114 -8.85 28.82 13.65
CA GLY A 114 -7.74 29.65 13.15
C GLY A 114 -6.46 28.81 13.01
N ILE A 115 -6.11 28.05 14.07
CA ILE A 115 -4.97 27.14 14.02
C ILE A 115 -5.07 26.19 12.82
N ARG A 116 -6.22 25.58 12.58
CA ARG A 116 -6.44 24.70 11.43
C ARG A 116 -6.17 25.38 10.10
N ARG A 117 -6.70 26.59 9.85
CA ARG A 117 -6.43 27.36 8.62
C ARG A 117 -4.94 27.64 8.45
N GLY A 118 -4.27 28.01 9.55
CA GLY A 118 -2.82 28.24 9.54
C GLY A 118 -2.01 26.99 9.21
N ILE A 119 -2.40 25.84 9.76
CA ILE A 119 -1.79 24.53 9.42
C ILE A 119 -2.00 24.21 7.93
N GLU A 120 -3.23 24.35 7.43
CA GLU A 120 -3.56 24.07 6.02
C GLU A 120 -2.73 24.94 5.06
N ALA A 121 -2.62 26.24 5.35
CA ALA A 121 -1.83 27.17 4.55
C ALA A 121 -0.31 26.86 4.60
N ALA A 122 0.21 26.55 5.78
CA ALA A 122 1.61 26.22 5.98
C ALA A 122 2.00 24.91 5.27
N VAL A 123 1.14 23.90 5.34
CA VAL A 123 1.35 22.61 4.66
C VAL A 123 1.28 22.76 3.15
N ALA A 124 0.34 23.54 2.61
CA ALA A 124 0.27 23.81 1.18
C ALA A 124 1.58 24.46 0.69
N THR A 125 2.09 25.47 1.41
CA THR A 125 3.36 26.13 1.09
C THR A 125 4.56 25.16 1.20
N ALA A 126 4.59 24.32 2.23
CA ALA A 126 5.65 23.33 2.38
C ALA A 126 5.66 22.31 1.23
N VAL A 127 4.49 21.84 0.79
CA VAL A 127 4.34 20.89 -0.33
C VAL A 127 4.80 21.50 -1.65
N GLU A 128 4.44 22.77 -1.93
CA GLU A 128 4.93 23.48 -3.11
C GLU A 128 6.46 23.64 -3.09
N ALA A 129 7.03 23.98 -1.93
CA ALA A 129 8.47 24.11 -1.77
C ALA A 129 9.20 22.76 -1.89
N LEU A 130 8.61 21.65 -1.40
CA LEU A 130 9.14 20.30 -1.60
C LEU A 130 9.17 19.92 -3.09
N LYS A 131 8.06 20.16 -3.81
CA LYS A 131 7.99 19.91 -5.25
C LYS A 131 8.97 20.74 -6.05
N ALA A 132 9.22 21.98 -5.63
CA ALA A 132 10.21 22.85 -6.28
C ALA A 132 11.66 22.40 -6.08
N GLN A 133 11.95 21.59 -5.04
CA GLN A 133 13.27 20.99 -4.79
C GLN A 133 13.44 19.63 -5.47
N ALA A 134 12.37 19.08 -6.07
CA ALA A 134 12.38 17.77 -6.67
C ALA A 134 13.37 17.67 -7.84
N SER A 135 14.15 16.61 -7.85
CA SER A 135 14.97 16.18 -8.97
C SER A 135 14.35 14.93 -9.59
N PRO A 136 14.16 14.87 -10.93
CA PRO A 136 13.61 13.69 -11.57
C PRO A 136 14.59 12.51 -11.44
N VAL A 137 14.07 11.32 -11.26
CA VAL A 137 14.86 10.08 -11.31
C VAL A 137 15.08 9.70 -12.76
N SER A 138 16.33 9.65 -13.22
CA SER A 138 16.65 9.52 -14.63
C SER A 138 17.48 8.28 -14.98
N ASN A 139 18.06 7.59 -14.01
CA ASN A 139 18.95 6.48 -14.28
C ASN A 139 18.82 5.32 -13.26
N LYS A 140 19.34 4.15 -13.66
CA LYS A 140 19.32 2.92 -12.86
C LYS A 140 19.99 3.07 -11.49
N ALA A 141 21.05 3.87 -11.39
CA ALA A 141 21.78 4.07 -10.13
C ALA A 141 20.92 4.84 -9.11
N GLU A 142 20.18 5.86 -9.54
CA GLU A 142 19.25 6.60 -8.67
C GLU A 142 18.08 5.72 -8.23
N ILE A 143 17.54 4.88 -9.12
CA ILE A 143 16.51 3.88 -8.78
C ILE A 143 17.05 2.93 -7.69
N ALA A 144 18.25 2.39 -7.87
CA ALA A 144 18.88 1.50 -6.90
C ALA A 144 19.10 2.19 -5.53
N GLN A 145 19.48 3.47 -5.54
CA GLN A 145 19.68 4.25 -4.31
C GLN A 145 18.37 4.47 -3.55
N VAL A 146 17.27 4.86 -4.23
CA VAL A 146 15.96 4.98 -3.59
C VAL A 146 15.55 3.67 -2.91
N ALA A 147 15.63 2.57 -3.66
CA ALA A 147 15.26 1.26 -3.14
C ALA A 147 16.18 0.80 -2.00
N ALA A 148 17.49 1.12 -2.07
CA ALA A 148 18.45 0.79 -1.03
C ALA A 148 18.21 1.57 0.27
N VAL A 149 17.81 2.85 0.18
CA VAL A 149 17.48 3.67 1.36
C VAL A 149 16.22 3.16 2.04
N SER A 150 15.15 2.90 1.27
CA SER A 150 13.89 2.39 1.81
C SER A 150 14.06 0.99 2.42
N SER A 151 14.70 0.06 1.70
CA SER A 151 14.95 -1.30 2.18
C SER A 151 16.10 -1.44 3.19
N ARG A 152 16.95 -0.43 3.35
CA ARG A 152 18.22 -0.50 4.12
C ARG A 152 19.16 -1.60 3.61
N SER A 153 19.11 -1.92 2.32
CA SER A 153 19.88 -2.99 1.69
C SER A 153 20.26 -2.62 0.27
N GLU A 154 21.54 -2.49 0.00
CA GLU A 154 22.07 -2.26 -1.35
C GLU A 154 21.65 -3.38 -2.32
N LYS A 155 21.65 -4.63 -1.84
CA LYS A 155 21.27 -5.79 -2.64
C LYS A 155 19.81 -5.75 -3.10
N VAL A 156 18.90 -5.30 -2.23
CA VAL A 156 17.49 -5.07 -2.61
C VAL A 156 17.38 -3.95 -3.64
N GLY A 157 18.16 -2.88 -3.49
CA GLY A 157 18.25 -1.81 -4.48
C GLY A 157 18.65 -2.31 -5.86
N GLU A 158 19.64 -3.21 -5.93
CA GLU A 158 20.07 -3.86 -7.17
C GLU A 158 18.94 -4.68 -7.81
N TYR A 159 18.25 -5.53 -7.04
CA TYR A 159 17.13 -6.34 -7.55
C TYR A 159 15.99 -5.48 -8.11
N ILE A 160 15.58 -4.43 -7.39
CA ILE A 160 14.49 -3.56 -7.85
C ILE A 160 14.90 -2.78 -9.09
N SER A 161 16.11 -2.23 -9.13
CA SER A 161 16.59 -1.48 -10.30
C SER A 161 16.76 -2.36 -11.53
N GLU A 162 17.21 -3.60 -11.35
CA GLU A 162 17.31 -4.57 -12.46
C GLU A 162 15.93 -5.03 -12.93
N ALA A 163 14.98 -5.26 -12.00
CA ALA A 163 13.60 -5.57 -12.33
C ALA A 163 12.98 -4.45 -13.19
N MET A 164 13.09 -3.19 -12.75
CA MET A 164 12.56 -2.04 -13.50
C MET A 164 13.26 -1.84 -14.85
N GLU A 165 14.55 -2.15 -14.97
CA GLU A 165 15.24 -2.11 -16.25
C GLU A 165 14.71 -3.16 -17.24
N ARG A 166 14.38 -4.37 -16.75
CA ARG A 166 13.90 -5.48 -17.58
C ARG A 166 12.46 -5.30 -18.05
N VAL A 167 11.57 -4.85 -17.15
CA VAL A 167 10.13 -4.73 -17.47
C VAL A 167 9.68 -3.29 -17.75
N GLY A 168 10.56 -2.32 -17.59
CA GLY A 168 10.25 -0.88 -17.69
C GLY A 168 9.76 -0.28 -16.37
N THR A 169 9.73 1.05 -16.31
CA THR A 169 9.31 1.80 -15.11
C THR A 169 7.85 1.56 -14.73
N ASP A 170 6.99 1.36 -15.72
CA ASP A 170 5.57 1.06 -15.56
C ASP A 170 5.29 -0.45 -15.58
N GLY A 171 6.34 -1.26 -15.64
CA GLY A 171 6.27 -2.72 -15.71
C GLY A 171 5.80 -3.34 -14.38
N VAL A 172 5.24 -4.53 -14.49
CA VAL A 172 4.74 -5.26 -13.32
C VAL A 172 5.90 -5.95 -12.62
N ILE A 173 6.04 -5.68 -11.33
CA ILE A 173 6.99 -6.35 -10.45
C ILE A 173 6.19 -6.94 -9.29
N THR A 174 6.30 -8.25 -9.10
CA THR A 174 5.67 -9.00 -7.99
C THR A 174 6.73 -9.53 -7.05
N ILE A 175 6.33 -9.76 -5.80
CA ILE A 175 7.22 -10.28 -4.75
C ILE A 175 6.62 -11.58 -4.26
N GLU A 176 7.38 -12.65 -4.39
CA GLU A 176 6.97 -14.00 -4.02
C GLU A 176 7.92 -14.62 -3.00
N GLU A 177 7.44 -15.64 -2.29
CA GLU A 177 8.26 -16.40 -1.36
C GLU A 177 9.05 -17.48 -2.11
N SER A 178 10.36 -17.50 -1.93
CA SER A 178 11.21 -18.58 -2.42
C SER A 178 11.25 -19.73 -1.40
N ARG A 179 11.39 -20.95 -1.91
CA ARG A 179 11.73 -22.11 -1.06
C ARG A 179 13.22 -22.18 -0.74
N GLY A 180 14.03 -21.36 -1.41
CA GLY A 180 15.47 -21.25 -1.21
C GLY A 180 15.85 -20.27 -0.11
N MET A 181 17.13 -20.21 0.19
CA MET A 181 17.71 -19.27 1.17
C MET A 181 18.14 -17.95 0.52
N GLU A 182 18.24 -17.90 -0.80
CA GLU A 182 18.68 -16.74 -1.56
C GLU A 182 17.50 -16.07 -2.24
N THR A 183 17.59 -14.74 -2.34
CA THR A 183 16.62 -13.94 -3.12
C THR A 183 17.08 -13.94 -4.58
N GLU A 184 16.15 -14.17 -5.50
CA GLU A 184 16.38 -14.26 -6.93
C GLU A 184 15.42 -13.34 -7.68
N LEU A 185 15.84 -12.87 -8.87
CA LEU A 185 15.02 -12.10 -9.79
C LEU A 185 14.78 -12.90 -11.06
N ASP A 186 13.52 -13.23 -11.32
CA ASP A 186 13.07 -13.84 -12.56
C ASP A 186 12.22 -12.87 -13.37
N VAL A 187 12.21 -13.03 -14.69
CA VAL A 187 11.25 -12.36 -15.56
C VAL A 187 10.48 -13.44 -16.29
N VAL A 188 9.18 -13.45 -16.08
CA VAL A 188 8.26 -14.45 -16.60
C VAL A 188 7.21 -13.81 -17.51
N GLU A 189 6.59 -14.62 -18.36
CA GLU A 189 5.48 -14.17 -19.17
C GLU A 189 4.28 -13.83 -18.28
N GLY A 190 3.68 -12.66 -18.50
CA GLY A 190 2.58 -12.20 -17.67
C GLY A 190 2.00 -10.88 -18.15
N MET A 191 0.86 -10.50 -17.57
CA MET A 191 0.15 -9.28 -17.93
C MET A 191 -0.64 -8.72 -16.75
N GLN A 192 -0.67 -7.40 -16.64
CA GLN A 192 -1.59 -6.69 -15.74
C GLN A 192 -2.64 -5.91 -16.53
N PHE A 193 -3.86 -5.86 -16.01
CA PHE A 193 -4.93 -5.00 -16.53
C PHE A 193 -5.74 -4.35 -15.40
N ASP A 194 -6.30 -3.17 -15.69
CA ASP A 194 -6.89 -2.27 -14.70
C ASP A 194 -8.36 -2.65 -14.43
N ARG A 195 -8.57 -3.84 -13.86
CA ARG A 195 -9.87 -4.34 -13.41
C ARG A 195 -9.69 -5.19 -12.16
N GLY A 196 -10.14 -4.68 -11.02
CA GLY A 196 -10.11 -5.40 -9.76
C GLY A 196 -11.30 -6.34 -9.56
N TYR A 197 -11.33 -6.98 -8.40
CA TYR A 197 -12.39 -7.93 -8.04
C TYR A 197 -13.77 -7.27 -7.96
N LEU A 198 -14.82 -8.01 -8.35
CA LEU A 198 -16.21 -7.55 -8.31
C LEU A 198 -16.79 -7.50 -6.88
N SER A 199 -16.18 -8.18 -5.94
CA SER A 199 -16.61 -8.20 -4.54
C SER A 199 -15.42 -8.36 -3.60
N GLN A 200 -15.36 -7.52 -2.57
CA GLN A 200 -14.34 -7.62 -1.53
C GLN A 200 -14.36 -8.96 -0.75
N TYR A 201 -15.47 -9.69 -0.80
CA TYR A 201 -15.58 -11.03 -0.20
C TYR A 201 -14.86 -12.12 -1.00
N MET A 202 -14.29 -11.78 -2.15
CA MET A 202 -13.47 -12.69 -2.97
C MET A 202 -11.99 -12.66 -2.59
N VAL A 203 -11.55 -11.76 -1.70
CA VAL A 203 -10.17 -11.70 -1.25
C VAL A 203 -9.74 -12.96 -0.51
N THR A 204 -8.46 -13.27 -0.58
CA THR A 204 -7.82 -14.37 0.17
C THR A 204 -6.99 -13.85 1.33
N ASP A 205 -6.44 -12.64 1.18
CA ASP A 205 -5.73 -11.90 2.22
C ASP A 205 -6.55 -10.64 2.59
N ASN A 206 -7.16 -10.67 3.76
CA ASN A 206 -7.98 -9.57 4.26
C ASN A 206 -7.15 -8.39 4.78
N GLU A 207 -5.88 -8.60 5.13
CA GLU A 207 -5.01 -7.52 5.60
C GLU A 207 -4.58 -6.63 4.43
N LYS A 208 -4.20 -7.25 3.32
CA LYS A 208 -3.79 -6.57 2.08
C LYS A 208 -4.96 -6.26 1.14
N MET A 209 -6.16 -6.80 1.41
CA MET A 209 -7.33 -6.71 0.53
C MET A 209 -7.04 -7.19 -0.89
N VAL A 210 -6.32 -8.30 -1.02
CA VAL A 210 -5.99 -8.94 -2.30
C VAL A 210 -6.50 -10.37 -2.37
N ALA A 211 -6.77 -10.83 -3.58
CA ALA A 211 -7.07 -12.23 -3.87
C ALA A 211 -5.88 -12.84 -4.61
N GLU A 212 -5.21 -13.80 -4.00
CA GLU A 212 -4.14 -14.58 -4.61
C GLU A 212 -4.65 -15.97 -4.96
N LEU A 213 -4.48 -16.38 -6.21
CA LEU A 213 -4.88 -17.68 -6.73
C LEU A 213 -3.64 -18.40 -7.26
N GLU A 214 -3.32 -19.54 -6.68
CA GLU A 214 -2.23 -20.41 -7.09
C GLU A 214 -2.72 -21.44 -8.12
N ASN A 215 -2.04 -21.55 -9.25
CA ASN A 215 -2.39 -22.44 -10.35
C ASN A 215 -3.86 -22.38 -10.79
N PRO A 216 -4.46 -21.18 -10.97
CA PRO A 216 -5.87 -21.06 -11.31
C PRO A 216 -6.18 -21.53 -12.73
N PHE A 217 -7.43 -21.94 -12.91
CA PHE A 217 -8.07 -21.88 -14.22
C PHE A 217 -8.57 -20.46 -14.49
N ILE A 218 -8.61 -20.05 -15.76
CA ILE A 218 -9.02 -18.71 -16.17
C ILE A 218 -10.12 -18.83 -17.22
N LEU A 219 -11.34 -18.48 -16.87
CA LEU A 219 -12.46 -18.36 -17.81
C LEU A 219 -12.45 -16.96 -18.42
N ILE A 220 -12.40 -16.90 -19.75
CA ILE A 220 -12.31 -15.66 -20.52
C ILE A 220 -13.53 -15.55 -21.42
N THR A 221 -14.37 -14.52 -21.25
CA THR A 221 -15.56 -14.31 -22.05
C THR A 221 -15.88 -12.83 -22.22
N ASP A 222 -16.45 -12.48 -23.36
CA ASP A 222 -17.04 -11.16 -23.63
C ASP A 222 -18.53 -11.10 -23.24
N LYS A 223 -19.09 -12.22 -22.73
CA LYS A 223 -20.47 -12.32 -22.28
C LYS A 223 -20.61 -11.87 -20.84
N LYS A 224 -21.82 -11.45 -20.51
CA LYS A 224 -22.26 -11.19 -19.14
C LYS A 224 -22.75 -12.50 -18.50
N ILE A 225 -22.36 -12.75 -17.26
CA ILE A 225 -22.78 -13.93 -16.49
C ILE A 225 -23.78 -13.47 -15.42
N SER A 226 -25.08 -13.68 -15.66
CA SER A 226 -26.15 -13.29 -14.72
C SER A 226 -26.76 -14.49 -14.00
N HIS A 227 -26.71 -15.67 -14.63
CA HIS A 227 -27.27 -16.92 -14.09
C HIS A 227 -26.16 -17.94 -13.88
N ILE A 228 -26.10 -18.51 -12.68
CA ILE A 228 -25.09 -19.52 -12.35
C ILE A 228 -25.21 -20.78 -13.20
N GLN A 229 -26.43 -21.10 -13.67
CA GLN A 229 -26.71 -22.23 -14.53
C GLN A 229 -25.95 -22.17 -15.86
N ASP A 230 -25.58 -20.99 -16.35
CA ASP A 230 -24.85 -20.82 -17.61
C ASP A 230 -23.42 -21.36 -17.54
N ILE A 231 -22.86 -21.43 -16.33
CA ILE A 231 -21.49 -21.93 -16.10
C ILE A 231 -21.44 -23.14 -15.16
N LEU A 232 -22.59 -23.65 -14.71
CA LEU A 232 -22.66 -24.72 -13.70
C LEU A 232 -21.91 -26.00 -14.10
N PRO A 233 -22.04 -26.53 -15.34
CA PRO A 233 -21.28 -27.72 -15.76
C PRO A 233 -19.75 -27.52 -15.71
N LEU A 234 -19.31 -26.31 -16.06
CA LEU A 234 -17.90 -25.93 -16.00
C LEU A 234 -17.42 -25.87 -14.54
N LEU A 235 -18.21 -25.23 -13.64
CA LEU A 235 -17.87 -25.15 -12.21
C LEU A 235 -17.76 -26.53 -11.56
N GLU A 236 -18.65 -27.47 -11.89
CA GLU A 236 -18.62 -28.84 -11.39
C GLU A 236 -17.31 -29.56 -11.81
N SER A 237 -16.88 -29.35 -13.06
CA SER A 237 -15.64 -29.90 -13.58
C SER A 237 -14.40 -29.32 -12.90
N ILE A 238 -14.40 -28.00 -12.64
CA ILE A 238 -13.30 -27.30 -11.95
C ILE A 238 -13.22 -27.74 -10.47
N LEU A 239 -14.37 -27.91 -9.82
CA LEU A 239 -14.43 -28.43 -8.45
C LEU A 239 -13.81 -29.83 -8.33
N GLN A 240 -14.06 -30.72 -9.31
CA GLN A 240 -13.41 -32.04 -9.34
C GLN A 240 -11.88 -31.94 -9.50
N ALA A 241 -11.40 -30.94 -10.22
CA ALA A 241 -9.97 -30.67 -10.38
C ALA A 241 -9.32 -30.03 -9.14
N ASN A 242 -10.13 -29.56 -8.19
CA ASN A 242 -9.71 -28.88 -6.95
C ASN A 242 -8.72 -27.72 -7.18
N ARG A 243 -9.00 -26.91 -8.20
CA ARG A 243 -8.19 -25.72 -8.56
C ARG A 243 -9.04 -24.44 -8.45
N PRO A 244 -8.43 -23.30 -8.09
CA PRO A 244 -9.13 -22.02 -8.08
C PRO A 244 -9.52 -21.56 -9.48
N LEU A 245 -10.48 -20.65 -9.56
CA LEU A 245 -10.96 -20.07 -10.81
C LEU A 245 -10.89 -18.55 -10.79
N LEU A 246 -10.27 -17.96 -11.83
CA LEU A 246 -10.47 -16.57 -12.20
C LEU A 246 -11.53 -16.49 -13.31
N ILE A 247 -12.53 -15.65 -13.15
CA ILE A 247 -13.53 -15.34 -14.18
C ILE A 247 -13.26 -13.93 -14.71
N ILE A 248 -12.98 -13.82 -16.02
CA ILE A 248 -12.86 -12.56 -16.74
C ILE A 248 -14.05 -12.48 -17.68
N ALA A 249 -15.03 -11.63 -17.36
CA ALA A 249 -16.29 -11.52 -18.09
C ALA A 249 -16.66 -10.05 -18.34
N ASP A 250 -17.58 -9.76 -19.27
CA ASP A 250 -18.11 -8.38 -19.43
C ASP A 250 -18.66 -7.86 -18.11
N ASP A 251 -19.47 -8.67 -17.44
CA ASP A 251 -19.90 -8.46 -16.06
C ASP A 251 -20.31 -9.80 -15.43
N VAL A 252 -20.29 -9.85 -14.09
CA VAL A 252 -20.89 -10.95 -13.34
C VAL A 252 -21.85 -10.35 -12.32
N ASP A 253 -23.14 -10.57 -12.51
CA ASP A 253 -24.17 -9.96 -11.67
C ASP A 253 -25.36 -10.90 -11.39
N GLY A 254 -26.57 -10.33 -11.17
CA GLY A 254 -27.79 -11.08 -10.93
C GLY A 254 -27.62 -12.08 -9.76
N GLU A 255 -28.00 -13.34 -9.98
CA GLU A 255 -27.84 -14.42 -8.99
C GLU A 255 -26.45 -15.08 -9.01
N ALA A 256 -25.67 -14.88 -10.10
CA ALA A 256 -24.38 -15.52 -10.26
C ALA A 256 -23.36 -14.99 -9.24
N LEU A 257 -23.21 -13.67 -9.12
CA LEU A 257 -22.22 -13.07 -8.21
C LEU A 257 -22.46 -13.43 -6.75
N PRO A 258 -23.67 -13.26 -6.15
CA PRO A 258 -23.92 -13.69 -4.77
C PRO A 258 -23.69 -15.19 -4.55
N THR A 259 -24.01 -16.02 -5.54
CA THR A 259 -23.80 -17.48 -5.43
C THR A 259 -22.31 -17.82 -5.39
N LEU A 260 -21.49 -17.22 -6.24
CA LEU A 260 -20.03 -17.40 -6.24
C LEU A 260 -19.41 -16.89 -4.92
N VAL A 261 -19.82 -15.70 -4.46
CA VAL A 261 -19.36 -15.13 -3.18
C VAL A 261 -19.72 -16.04 -2.01
N LEU A 262 -20.95 -16.57 -1.96
CA LEU A 262 -21.37 -17.45 -0.88
C LEU A 262 -20.55 -18.75 -0.84
N ASN A 263 -20.25 -19.35 -1.99
CA ASN A 263 -19.43 -20.55 -2.08
C ASN A 263 -17.97 -20.27 -1.68
N LYS A 264 -17.45 -19.09 -2.04
CA LYS A 264 -16.13 -18.64 -1.60
C LYS A 264 -16.05 -18.49 -0.08
N ILE A 265 -17.02 -17.79 0.55
CA ILE A 265 -17.08 -17.60 2.01
C ILE A 265 -17.20 -18.94 2.75
N ARG A 266 -17.95 -19.89 2.19
CA ARG A 266 -18.09 -21.25 2.76
C ARG A 266 -16.83 -22.11 2.58
N GLY A 267 -15.83 -21.63 1.84
CA GLY A 267 -14.62 -22.40 1.54
C GLY A 267 -14.86 -23.58 0.57
N THR A 268 -16.03 -23.65 -0.06
CA THR A 268 -16.38 -24.73 -1.00
C THR A 268 -15.66 -24.55 -2.33
N PHE A 269 -15.47 -23.29 -2.77
CA PHE A 269 -14.87 -22.98 -4.05
C PHE A 269 -14.07 -21.68 -4.00
N ASN A 270 -12.80 -21.75 -4.38
CA ASN A 270 -11.95 -20.55 -4.47
C ASN A 270 -12.11 -19.90 -5.83
N VAL A 271 -12.86 -18.80 -5.89
CA VAL A 271 -13.20 -18.10 -7.14
C VAL A 271 -13.03 -16.60 -6.96
N VAL A 272 -12.53 -15.95 -8.01
CA VAL A 272 -12.48 -14.49 -8.14
C VAL A 272 -13.07 -14.12 -9.49
N ALA A 273 -13.89 -13.09 -9.51
CA ALA A 273 -14.47 -12.55 -10.74
C ALA A 273 -14.04 -11.09 -10.93
N VAL A 274 -13.63 -10.77 -12.16
CA VAL A 274 -13.22 -9.43 -12.59
C VAL A 274 -13.95 -9.06 -13.87
N LYS A 275 -14.10 -7.75 -14.12
CA LYS A 275 -14.61 -7.29 -15.43
C LYS A 275 -13.54 -7.40 -16.50
N ALA A 276 -13.96 -7.73 -17.72
CA ALA A 276 -13.11 -7.70 -18.88
C ALA A 276 -12.53 -6.29 -19.12
N PRO A 277 -11.23 -6.16 -19.42
CA PRO A 277 -10.61 -4.87 -19.67
C PRO A 277 -11.07 -4.28 -21.01
N GLY A 278 -11.11 -2.94 -21.08
CA GLY A 278 -11.51 -2.22 -22.30
C GLY A 278 -13.01 -2.24 -22.59
N PHE A 279 -13.38 -1.72 -23.78
CA PHE A 279 -14.75 -1.63 -24.27
C PHE A 279 -14.78 -1.90 -25.78
N GLY A 280 -15.90 -2.46 -26.29
CA GLY A 280 -16.09 -2.72 -27.71
C GLY A 280 -14.99 -3.61 -28.32
N ASP A 281 -14.52 -3.26 -29.52
CA ASP A 281 -13.50 -4.04 -30.22
C ASP A 281 -12.16 -4.13 -29.47
N ARG A 282 -11.83 -3.12 -28.67
CA ARG A 282 -10.63 -3.17 -27.82
C ARG A 282 -10.75 -4.22 -26.74
N ARG A 283 -11.95 -4.41 -26.14
CA ARG A 283 -12.18 -5.49 -25.18
C ARG A 283 -11.92 -6.85 -25.81
N LYS A 284 -12.45 -7.09 -27.01
CA LYS A 284 -12.25 -8.35 -27.74
C LYS A 284 -10.75 -8.61 -27.95
N ALA A 285 -10.04 -7.58 -28.42
CA ALA A 285 -8.60 -7.68 -28.66
C ALA A 285 -7.79 -7.95 -27.38
N MET A 286 -8.16 -7.33 -26.24
CA MET A 286 -7.50 -7.58 -24.94
C MET A 286 -7.83 -8.97 -24.39
N LEU A 287 -9.06 -9.45 -24.55
CA LEU A 287 -9.44 -10.82 -24.17
C LEU A 287 -8.67 -11.86 -24.98
N GLU A 288 -8.45 -11.63 -26.29
CA GLU A 288 -7.59 -12.47 -27.14
C GLU A 288 -6.14 -12.46 -26.65
N ASP A 289 -5.60 -11.30 -26.29
CA ASP A 289 -4.24 -11.20 -25.77
C ASP A 289 -4.08 -12.01 -24.47
N ILE A 290 -5.07 -11.92 -23.56
CA ILE A 290 -5.11 -12.72 -22.32
C ILE A 290 -5.24 -14.22 -22.63
N ALA A 291 -6.09 -14.59 -23.58
CA ALA A 291 -6.27 -15.99 -23.98
C ALA A 291 -4.97 -16.58 -24.55
N ILE A 292 -4.27 -15.86 -25.43
CA ILE A 292 -2.99 -16.28 -25.99
C ILE A 292 -1.93 -16.42 -24.89
N LEU A 293 -1.88 -15.46 -23.96
CA LEU A 293 -0.94 -15.47 -22.82
C LEU A 293 -1.17 -16.66 -21.89
N THR A 294 -2.41 -17.06 -21.68
CA THR A 294 -2.78 -18.09 -20.71
C THR A 294 -3.04 -19.46 -21.35
N GLY A 295 -2.96 -19.55 -22.68
CA GLY A 295 -3.25 -20.78 -23.43
C GLY A 295 -4.74 -21.16 -23.44
N GLY A 296 -5.64 -20.20 -23.15
CA GLY A 296 -7.08 -20.39 -23.16
C GLY A 296 -7.74 -19.98 -24.47
N THR A 297 -9.06 -20.03 -24.48
CA THR A 297 -9.92 -19.61 -25.60
C THR A 297 -10.96 -18.63 -25.09
N VAL A 298 -11.18 -17.54 -25.84
CA VAL A 298 -12.25 -16.59 -25.51
C VAL A 298 -13.59 -17.22 -25.85
N ILE A 299 -14.47 -17.36 -24.86
CA ILE A 299 -15.84 -17.84 -25.07
C ILE A 299 -16.69 -16.66 -25.53
N THR A 300 -16.95 -16.61 -26.85
CA THR A 300 -17.68 -15.52 -27.51
C THR A 300 -18.60 -16.05 -28.60
N GLU A 301 -19.69 -15.31 -28.84
CA GLU A 301 -20.62 -15.64 -29.95
C GLU A 301 -19.96 -15.53 -31.32
N ASP A 302 -19.00 -14.65 -31.50
CA ASP A 302 -18.28 -14.48 -32.75
C ASP A 302 -17.56 -15.78 -33.19
N LEU A 303 -17.17 -16.62 -32.23
CA LEU A 303 -16.58 -17.95 -32.47
C LEU A 303 -17.62 -19.08 -32.41
N GLY A 304 -18.89 -18.76 -32.20
CA GLY A 304 -19.97 -19.76 -32.05
C GLY A 304 -19.90 -20.54 -30.74
N LEU A 305 -19.18 -20.01 -29.71
CA LEU A 305 -19.02 -20.65 -28.41
C LEU A 305 -20.05 -20.15 -27.41
N ASP A 306 -20.66 -21.08 -26.66
CA ASP A 306 -21.55 -20.73 -25.54
C ASP A 306 -20.92 -21.11 -24.19
N LEU A 307 -21.22 -20.33 -23.15
CA LEU A 307 -20.76 -20.60 -21.79
C LEU A 307 -21.23 -21.96 -21.26
N LYS A 308 -22.42 -22.42 -21.69
CA LYS A 308 -22.99 -23.69 -21.29
C LYS A 308 -22.23 -24.91 -21.83
N ASP A 309 -21.56 -24.71 -22.97
CA ASP A 309 -20.80 -25.76 -23.63
C ASP A 309 -19.29 -25.63 -23.33
N ALA A 310 -18.90 -24.67 -22.48
CA ALA A 310 -17.50 -24.47 -22.12
C ALA A 310 -16.95 -25.66 -21.32
N THR A 311 -15.76 -26.10 -21.71
CA THR A 311 -15.03 -27.20 -21.06
C THR A 311 -13.74 -26.72 -20.44
N ILE A 312 -13.10 -27.55 -19.60
CA ILE A 312 -11.81 -27.20 -18.96
C ILE A 312 -10.72 -26.91 -19.99
N GLU A 313 -10.75 -27.57 -21.15
CA GLU A 313 -9.77 -27.39 -22.22
C GLU A 313 -9.82 -25.98 -22.84
N ALA A 314 -10.94 -25.28 -22.74
CA ALA A 314 -11.07 -23.90 -23.19
C ALA A 314 -10.53 -22.88 -22.18
N LEU A 315 -10.27 -23.30 -20.94
CA LEU A 315 -9.80 -22.40 -19.89
C LEU A 315 -8.31 -22.09 -20.04
N GLY A 316 -7.97 -20.82 -19.84
CA GLY A 316 -6.58 -20.43 -19.64
C GLY A 316 -6.03 -20.90 -18.31
N GLN A 317 -4.71 -20.88 -18.16
CA GLN A 317 -4.00 -21.26 -16.94
C GLN A 317 -2.83 -20.30 -16.70
N ALA A 318 -2.45 -20.15 -15.45
CA ALA A 318 -1.26 -19.41 -15.03
C ALA A 318 -0.67 -20.04 -13.77
N ALA A 319 0.58 -19.75 -13.44
CA ALA A 319 1.14 -20.19 -12.15
C ALA A 319 0.50 -19.43 -11.00
N LYS A 320 0.29 -18.12 -11.17
CA LYS A 320 -0.34 -17.27 -10.14
C LYS A 320 -1.19 -16.18 -10.76
N VAL A 321 -2.25 -15.80 -10.04
CA VAL A 321 -3.03 -14.59 -10.33
C VAL A 321 -3.19 -13.79 -9.05
N VAL A 322 -2.95 -12.49 -9.10
CA VAL A 322 -3.15 -11.54 -8.00
C VAL A 322 -4.19 -10.51 -8.43
N VAL A 323 -5.24 -10.35 -7.65
CA VAL A 323 -6.31 -9.38 -7.93
C VAL A 323 -6.52 -8.49 -6.72
N ASP A 324 -6.36 -7.20 -6.91
CA ASP A 324 -6.71 -6.19 -5.93
C ASP A 324 -8.00 -5.45 -6.32
N LYS A 325 -8.30 -4.33 -5.65
CA LYS A 325 -9.50 -3.52 -5.93
C LYS A 325 -9.44 -2.80 -7.28
N ASP A 326 -8.26 -2.55 -7.81
CA ASP A 326 -8.02 -1.70 -8.97
C ASP A 326 -7.55 -2.49 -10.19
N GLY A 327 -6.86 -3.64 -9.98
CA GLY A 327 -6.23 -4.40 -11.06
C GLY A 327 -6.20 -5.91 -10.86
N ALA A 328 -5.86 -6.61 -11.94
CA ALA A 328 -5.57 -8.03 -11.94
C ALA A 328 -4.25 -8.29 -12.67
N THR A 329 -3.37 -9.06 -12.04
CA THR A 329 -2.05 -9.45 -12.55
C THR A 329 -2.03 -10.96 -12.76
N ILE A 330 -1.73 -11.38 -13.99
CA ILE A 330 -1.48 -12.78 -14.37
C ILE A 330 0.02 -12.97 -14.42
N VAL A 331 0.55 -13.92 -13.69
CA VAL A 331 1.98 -14.24 -13.59
C VAL A 331 2.20 -15.63 -14.16
N GLU A 332 3.17 -15.74 -15.04
CA GLU A 332 3.56 -17.00 -15.69
C GLU A 332 2.36 -17.72 -16.35
N GLY A 333 1.81 -17.07 -17.38
CA GLY A 333 0.74 -17.64 -18.19
C GLY A 333 1.21 -18.90 -18.94
N ALA A 334 0.33 -19.89 -19.06
CA ALA A 334 0.64 -21.17 -19.70
C ALA A 334 0.50 -21.14 -21.24
N GLY A 335 0.50 -19.95 -21.85
CA GLY A 335 0.41 -19.77 -23.29
C GLY A 335 1.65 -20.27 -24.04
N ASN A 336 1.48 -20.52 -25.34
CA ASN A 336 2.61 -20.91 -26.19
C ASN A 336 3.47 -19.68 -26.52
N PRO A 337 4.78 -19.66 -26.20
CA PRO A 337 5.67 -18.52 -26.45
C PRO A 337 5.71 -18.10 -27.93
N GLU A 338 5.59 -19.02 -28.85
CA GLU A 338 5.55 -18.74 -30.31
C GLU A 338 4.26 -17.99 -30.67
N ALA A 339 3.12 -18.37 -30.08
CA ALA A 339 1.84 -17.67 -30.28
C ALA A 339 1.87 -16.26 -29.71
N ILE A 340 2.49 -16.07 -28.54
CA ILE A 340 2.69 -14.75 -27.91
C ILE A 340 3.59 -13.89 -28.81
N ALA A 341 4.73 -14.42 -29.30
CA ALA A 341 5.64 -13.69 -30.17
C ALA A 341 4.95 -13.27 -31.49
N ASN A 342 4.15 -14.16 -32.08
CA ASN A 342 3.37 -13.86 -33.28
C ASN A 342 2.34 -12.75 -32.99
N ARG A 343 1.65 -12.78 -31.84
CA ARG A 343 0.70 -11.73 -31.46
C ARG A 343 1.38 -10.38 -31.28
N VAL A 344 2.54 -10.34 -30.64
CA VAL A 344 3.39 -9.15 -30.50
C VAL A 344 3.77 -8.59 -31.89
N ALA A 345 4.16 -9.44 -32.84
CA ALA A 345 4.49 -9.02 -34.21
C ALA A 345 3.27 -8.39 -34.91
N VAL A 346 2.09 -8.98 -34.76
CA VAL A 346 0.83 -8.43 -35.32
C VAL A 346 0.52 -7.04 -34.74
N ILE A 347 0.62 -6.86 -33.42
CA ILE A 347 0.39 -5.55 -32.78
C ILE A 347 1.41 -4.51 -33.28
N LYS A 348 2.69 -4.87 -33.41
CA LYS A 348 3.72 -3.97 -33.97
C LYS A 348 3.38 -3.52 -35.38
N SER A 349 2.96 -4.45 -36.23
CA SER A 349 2.53 -4.12 -37.60
C SER A 349 1.30 -3.19 -37.61
N GLN A 350 0.35 -3.38 -36.70
CA GLN A 350 -0.80 -2.49 -36.57
C GLN A 350 -0.39 -1.07 -36.15
N ILE A 351 0.61 -0.91 -35.26
CA ILE A 351 1.15 0.38 -34.86
C ILE A 351 1.75 1.14 -36.06
N GLU A 352 2.45 0.43 -36.97
CA GLU A 352 3.08 1.02 -38.15
C GLU A 352 2.07 1.57 -39.16
N VAL A 353 0.92 0.89 -39.31
CA VAL A 353 -0.08 1.26 -40.33
C VAL A 353 -1.18 2.18 -39.81
N THR A 354 -1.33 2.30 -38.49
CA THR A 354 -2.39 3.16 -37.94
C THR A 354 -2.11 4.65 -38.11
N THR A 355 -3.10 5.42 -38.56
CA THR A 355 -3.01 6.85 -38.77
C THR A 355 -3.57 7.68 -37.59
N SER A 356 -4.29 7.04 -36.68
CA SER A 356 -4.84 7.67 -35.48
C SER A 356 -3.82 7.64 -34.35
N GLU A 357 -3.42 8.81 -33.86
CA GLU A 357 -2.51 8.92 -32.71
C GLU A 357 -3.06 8.25 -31.47
N PHE A 358 -4.38 8.38 -31.21
CA PHE A 358 -5.02 7.76 -30.08
C PHE A 358 -5.02 6.21 -30.20
N ASP A 359 -5.27 5.66 -31.39
CA ASP A 359 -5.22 4.20 -31.59
C ASP A 359 -3.77 3.70 -31.52
N ARG A 360 -2.81 4.49 -32.02
CA ARG A 360 -1.38 4.18 -31.89
C ARG A 360 -0.97 4.07 -30.42
N GLU A 361 -1.34 5.07 -29.59
CA GLU A 361 -1.07 5.03 -28.15
C GLU A 361 -1.65 3.77 -27.49
N LYS A 362 -2.92 3.43 -27.80
CA LYS A 362 -3.57 2.24 -27.22
C LYS A 362 -2.97 0.91 -27.72
N LEU A 363 -2.48 0.85 -28.94
CA LEU A 363 -1.74 -0.31 -29.43
C LEU A 363 -0.36 -0.44 -28.78
N GLN A 364 0.31 0.69 -28.53
CA GLN A 364 1.58 0.72 -27.80
C GLN A 364 1.40 0.25 -26.34
N GLU A 365 0.33 0.69 -25.67
CA GLU A 365 -0.03 0.23 -24.33
C GLU A 365 -0.26 -1.30 -24.31
N ARG A 366 -1.01 -1.85 -25.25
CA ARG A 366 -1.22 -3.29 -25.38
C ARG A 366 0.08 -4.05 -25.63
N LEU A 367 0.92 -3.51 -26.54
CA LEU A 367 2.22 -4.08 -26.84
C LEU A 367 3.09 -4.16 -25.59
N ALA A 368 3.16 -3.07 -24.82
CA ALA A 368 3.93 -3.00 -23.58
C ALA A 368 3.44 -4.04 -22.56
N LYS A 369 2.11 -4.15 -22.37
CA LYS A 369 1.51 -5.13 -21.45
C LYS A 369 1.78 -6.58 -21.84
N LEU A 370 1.79 -6.90 -23.13
CA LEU A 370 1.99 -8.28 -23.61
C LEU A 370 3.47 -8.66 -23.71
N SER A 371 4.35 -7.71 -24.09
CA SER A 371 5.78 -7.98 -24.34
C SER A 371 6.68 -7.71 -23.15
N GLY A 372 6.22 -6.94 -22.15
CA GLY A 372 7.01 -6.53 -20.99
C GLY A 372 7.23 -7.66 -19.98
N GLY A 373 6.34 -8.63 -19.94
CA GLY A 373 6.36 -9.68 -18.93
C GLY A 373 6.08 -9.16 -17.50
N VAL A 374 6.36 -10.00 -16.52
CA VAL A 374 6.29 -9.69 -15.09
C VAL A 374 7.64 -10.03 -14.47
N ALA A 375 8.26 -9.08 -13.79
CA ALA A 375 9.43 -9.35 -12.97
C ALA A 375 8.96 -9.92 -11.62
N VAL A 376 9.52 -11.05 -11.22
CA VAL A 376 9.20 -11.76 -9.98
C VAL A 376 10.43 -11.75 -9.07
N ILE A 377 10.37 -11.01 -7.97
CA ILE A 377 11.41 -11.05 -6.93
C ILE A 377 11.03 -12.17 -5.97
N LYS A 378 11.74 -13.30 -6.06
CA LYS A 378 11.55 -14.46 -5.19
C LYS A 378 12.41 -14.30 -3.95
N VAL A 379 11.78 -13.97 -2.83
CA VAL A 379 12.47 -13.67 -1.56
C VAL A 379 12.82 -14.97 -0.84
N GLY A 380 14.11 -15.19 -0.58
CA GLY A 380 14.62 -16.32 0.18
C GLY A 380 15.11 -15.90 1.56
N ALA A 381 14.86 -16.72 2.59
CA ALA A 381 15.37 -16.50 3.95
C ALA A 381 15.51 -17.84 4.70
N ALA A 382 16.24 -17.80 5.81
CA ALA A 382 16.49 -19.00 6.62
C ALA A 382 15.27 -19.37 7.51
N THR A 383 14.42 -18.39 7.86
CA THR A 383 13.26 -18.58 8.71
C THR A 383 12.04 -17.87 8.13
N GLU A 384 10.83 -18.37 8.44
CA GLU A 384 9.57 -17.76 8.03
C GLU A 384 9.40 -16.33 8.55
N THR A 385 9.88 -16.04 9.75
CA THR A 385 9.82 -14.70 10.34
C THR A 385 10.70 -13.72 9.55
N GLU A 386 11.92 -14.10 9.19
CA GLU A 386 12.84 -13.32 8.37
C GLU A 386 12.29 -13.11 6.96
N LEU A 387 11.69 -14.16 6.39
CA LEU A 387 11.08 -14.12 5.05
C LEU A 387 9.96 -13.05 4.98
N LYS A 388 9.05 -13.07 5.96
CA LYS A 388 7.95 -12.10 6.05
C LYS A 388 8.46 -10.67 6.22
N GLU A 389 9.43 -10.46 7.08
CA GLU A 389 10.05 -9.14 7.29
C GLU A 389 10.72 -8.64 6.00
N MET A 390 11.50 -9.48 5.34
CA MET A 390 12.20 -9.12 4.11
C MET A 390 11.21 -8.83 2.97
N LYS A 391 10.12 -9.60 2.86
CA LYS A 391 9.06 -9.37 1.87
C LYS A 391 8.42 -8.00 2.04
N LEU A 392 8.00 -7.64 3.26
CA LEU A 392 7.42 -6.31 3.55
C LEU A 392 8.40 -5.19 3.19
N ARG A 393 9.67 -5.34 3.56
CA ARG A 393 10.71 -4.35 3.28
C ARG A 393 10.99 -4.17 1.79
N ILE A 394 10.92 -5.24 0.99
CA ILE A 394 11.06 -5.16 -0.47
C ILE A 394 9.80 -4.51 -1.10
N GLU A 395 8.61 -4.82 -0.58
CA GLU A 395 7.35 -4.17 -1.00
C GLU A 395 7.41 -2.65 -0.79
N ASP A 396 7.83 -2.19 0.38
CA ASP A 396 8.00 -0.77 0.70
C ASP A 396 9.02 -0.10 -0.26
N ALA A 397 10.17 -0.76 -0.47
CA ALA A 397 11.22 -0.25 -1.35
C ALA A 397 10.76 -0.15 -2.82
N LEU A 398 9.99 -1.11 -3.30
CA LEU A 398 9.39 -1.07 -4.63
C LEU A 398 8.41 0.10 -4.78
N ASN A 399 7.54 0.30 -3.79
CA ASN A 399 6.56 1.38 -3.77
C ASN A 399 7.24 2.76 -3.67
N ALA A 400 8.25 2.89 -2.80
CA ALA A 400 9.06 4.11 -2.71
C ALA A 400 9.76 4.43 -4.05
N THR A 401 10.26 3.41 -4.73
CA THR A 401 10.92 3.58 -6.03
C THR A 401 9.94 4.05 -7.11
N ARG A 402 8.74 3.47 -7.16
CA ARG A 402 7.66 3.93 -8.05
C ARG A 402 7.28 5.38 -7.76
N ALA A 403 7.11 5.73 -6.48
CA ALA A 403 6.82 7.09 -6.05
C ALA A 403 7.92 8.09 -6.46
N ALA A 404 9.19 7.67 -6.42
CA ALA A 404 10.33 8.47 -6.87
C ALA A 404 10.35 8.69 -8.39
N VAL A 405 10.06 7.67 -9.16
CA VAL A 405 9.94 7.78 -10.62
C VAL A 405 8.80 8.72 -11.00
N GLU A 406 7.68 8.68 -10.26
CA GLU A 406 6.48 9.46 -10.54
C GLU A 406 6.64 10.97 -10.23
N GLU A 407 7.21 11.34 -9.09
CA GLU A 407 7.27 12.74 -8.63
C GLU A 407 8.70 13.25 -8.37
N GLY A 408 9.72 12.44 -8.58
CA GLY A 408 11.10 12.80 -8.31
C GLY A 408 11.53 12.58 -6.86
N ILE A 409 12.76 12.96 -6.57
CA ILE A 409 13.45 12.77 -5.30
C ILE A 409 13.94 14.08 -4.69
N VAL A 410 14.07 14.09 -3.37
CA VAL A 410 14.63 15.20 -2.57
C VAL A 410 15.68 14.66 -1.58
N ALA A 411 16.39 15.57 -0.92
CA ALA A 411 17.31 15.21 0.17
C ALA A 411 16.58 14.42 1.25
N GLY A 412 17.04 13.20 1.53
CA GLY A 412 16.37 12.25 2.40
C GLY A 412 16.62 12.46 3.90
N GLY A 413 16.20 11.47 4.70
CA GLY A 413 16.39 11.49 6.14
C GLY A 413 15.71 12.64 6.87
N GLY A 414 14.62 13.18 6.30
CA GLY A 414 13.90 14.34 6.81
C GLY A 414 14.53 15.69 6.50
N THR A 415 15.70 15.72 5.84
CA THR A 415 16.42 16.96 5.50
C THR A 415 15.57 17.91 4.66
N ALA A 416 14.86 17.39 3.65
CA ALA A 416 13.99 18.20 2.79
C ALA A 416 12.87 18.91 3.58
N LEU A 417 12.33 18.31 4.65
CA LEU A 417 11.33 18.94 5.50
C LEU A 417 11.91 20.14 6.27
N VAL A 418 13.15 20.05 6.73
CA VAL A 418 13.84 21.18 7.38
C VAL A 418 14.17 22.26 6.36
N ASN A 419 14.57 21.89 5.15
CA ASN A 419 14.93 22.82 4.07
C ASN A 419 13.76 23.71 3.60
N VAL A 420 12.51 23.29 3.78
CA VAL A 420 11.33 24.10 3.43
C VAL A 420 10.87 25.04 4.54
N ILE A 421 11.45 24.97 5.74
CA ILE A 421 11.09 25.81 6.90
C ILE A 421 11.14 27.29 6.54
N ASP A 422 12.16 27.75 5.86
CA ASP A 422 12.31 29.16 5.47
C ASP A 422 11.20 29.63 4.51
N SER A 423 10.72 28.75 3.63
CA SER A 423 9.62 29.05 2.72
C SER A 423 8.31 29.22 3.49
N VAL A 424 8.05 28.32 4.42
CA VAL A 424 6.86 28.35 5.30
C VAL A 424 6.92 29.56 6.26
N ALA A 425 8.09 29.89 6.79
CA ALA A 425 8.26 31.02 7.72
C ALA A 425 7.97 32.39 7.06
N LYS A 426 8.16 32.51 5.76
CA LYS A 426 7.86 33.72 4.98
C LYS A 426 6.36 33.94 4.75
N LEU A 427 5.52 32.95 5.05
CA LEU A 427 4.07 33.06 4.89
C LEU A 427 3.52 34.08 5.91
N GLU A 428 2.98 35.20 5.43
CA GLU A 428 2.43 36.23 6.29
C GLU A 428 1.00 35.87 6.73
N LEU A 429 0.88 35.42 7.97
CA LEU A 429 -0.39 35.11 8.65
C LEU A 429 -0.51 35.93 9.92
N LYS A 430 -1.71 36.02 10.52
CA LYS A 430 -1.97 36.79 11.72
C LYS A 430 -2.77 36.00 12.73
N GLY A 431 -2.55 36.28 14.05
CA GLY A 431 -3.32 35.68 15.15
C GLY A 431 -3.21 34.15 15.18
N ASP A 432 -4.35 33.48 15.29
CA ASP A 432 -4.37 32.02 15.43
C ASP A 432 -3.95 31.29 14.15
N ASP A 433 -4.10 31.90 12.97
CA ASP A 433 -3.59 31.36 11.69
C ASP A 433 -2.04 31.36 11.71
N GLU A 434 -1.41 32.40 12.27
CA GLU A 434 0.05 32.42 12.47
C GLU A 434 0.50 31.35 13.46
N THR A 435 -0.28 31.12 14.53
CA THR A 435 -0.03 30.03 15.47
C THR A 435 -0.04 28.67 14.76
N GLY A 436 -1.00 28.44 13.86
CA GLY A 436 -1.07 27.23 13.04
C GLY A 436 0.19 27.04 12.16
N ARG A 437 0.66 28.09 11.51
CA ARG A 437 1.95 28.08 10.77
C ARG A 437 3.10 27.68 11.69
N ASN A 438 3.19 28.27 12.85
CA ASN A 438 4.30 28.03 13.79
C ASN A 438 4.30 26.59 14.34
N ILE A 439 3.12 25.96 14.50
CA ILE A 439 2.99 24.55 14.83
C ILE A 439 3.61 23.68 13.73
N VAL A 440 3.32 23.96 12.45
CA VAL A 440 3.90 23.23 11.33
C VAL A 440 5.41 23.40 11.29
N LEU A 441 5.92 24.63 11.45
CA LEU A 441 7.37 24.89 11.49
C LEU A 441 8.10 24.03 12.51
N ARG A 442 7.51 23.82 13.68
CA ARG A 442 8.06 22.92 14.73
C ARG A 442 7.97 21.47 14.33
N ALA A 443 6.83 21.05 13.75
CA ALA A 443 6.62 19.66 13.34
C ALA A 443 7.55 19.20 12.22
N LEU A 444 7.93 20.09 11.30
CA LEU A 444 8.87 19.80 10.20
C LEU A 444 10.26 19.37 10.69
N GLU A 445 10.65 19.69 11.92
CA GLU A 445 11.91 19.29 12.53
C GLU A 445 11.87 17.84 13.08
N GLU A 446 10.69 17.32 13.44
CA GLU A 446 10.58 16.11 14.25
C GLU A 446 11.08 14.84 13.55
N PRO A 447 10.91 14.62 12.24
CA PRO A 447 11.49 13.45 11.59
C PRO A 447 13.02 13.36 11.73
N VAL A 448 13.75 14.47 11.49
CA VAL A 448 15.20 14.54 11.68
C VAL A 448 15.57 14.33 13.16
N ARG A 449 14.82 14.96 14.06
CA ARG A 449 15.02 14.83 15.50
C ARG A 449 14.91 13.38 15.95
N GLN A 450 13.87 12.68 15.47
CA GLN A 450 13.64 11.28 15.82
C GLN A 450 14.70 10.36 15.21
N ILE A 451 15.11 10.58 13.96
CA ILE A 451 16.20 9.82 13.31
C ILE A 451 17.51 9.98 14.10
N ALA A 452 17.86 11.22 14.47
CA ALA A 452 19.04 11.50 15.27
C ALA A 452 18.95 10.80 16.65
N TYR A 453 17.82 10.89 17.33
CA TYR A 453 17.58 10.24 18.61
C TYR A 453 17.75 8.72 18.53
N ASN A 454 17.15 8.08 17.54
CA ASN A 454 17.27 6.63 17.32
C ASN A 454 18.72 6.21 17.03
N ALA A 455 19.51 7.12 16.48
CA ALA A 455 20.95 6.91 16.21
C ALA A 455 21.85 7.22 17.40
N GLY A 456 21.31 7.71 18.53
CA GLY A 456 22.04 8.03 19.74
C GLY A 456 22.64 9.45 19.77
N TYR A 457 22.12 10.37 18.95
CA TYR A 457 22.54 11.76 18.88
C TYR A 457 21.50 12.71 19.45
N GLU A 458 21.93 13.88 19.94
CA GLU A 458 21.03 14.94 20.40
C GLU A 458 20.39 15.66 19.22
N GLY A 459 19.08 15.44 19.02
CA GLY A 459 18.34 15.94 17.86
C GLY A 459 18.32 17.47 17.76
N SER A 460 18.31 18.19 18.89
CA SER A 460 18.31 19.65 18.90
C SER A 460 19.60 20.23 18.30
N VAL A 461 20.74 19.61 18.58
CA VAL A 461 22.05 20.00 18.03
C VAL A 461 22.12 19.74 16.54
N ILE A 462 21.57 18.59 16.09
CA ILE A 462 21.53 18.23 14.67
C ILE A 462 20.66 19.22 13.89
N ILE A 463 19.49 19.57 14.41
CA ILE A 463 18.58 20.51 13.74
C ILE A 463 19.15 21.91 13.67
N ASP A 464 19.75 22.41 14.75
CA ASP A 464 20.38 23.73 14.75
C ASP A 464 21.48 23.84 13.67
N LYS A 465 22.32 22.81 13.60
CA LYS A 465 23.36 22.76 12.57
C LYS A 465 22.76 22.63 11.15
N LEU A 466 21.71 21.81 10.99
CA LEU A 466 21.05 21.61 9.70
C LEU A 466 20.46 22.90 9.14
N LYS A 467 19.77 23.69 9.99
CA LYS A 467 19.21 24.99 9.61
C LYS A 467 20.26 26.01 9.14
N ASN A 468 21.50 25.86 9.60
CA ASN A 468 22.62 26.76 9.24
C ASN A 468 23.54 26.15 8.16
N SER A 469 23.18 25.00 7.59
CA SER A 469 23.93 24.33 6.53
C SER A 469 23.45 24.76 5.15
N GLU A 470 24.27 24.49 4.13
CA GLU A 470 23.89 24.69 2.72
C GLU A 470 22.72 23.75 2.34
N LEU A 471 21.89 24.20 1.41
CA LEU A 471 20.76 23.41 0.92
C LEU A 471 21.24 22.04 0.38
N GLY A 472 20.56 20.98 0.78
CA GLY A 472 20.92 19.60 0.41
C GLY A 472 21.96 18.96 1.32
N THR A 473 22.65 19.72 2.19
CA THR A 473 23.53 19.13 3.24
C THR A 473 22.67 18.62 4.38
N GLY A 474 22.93 17.37 4.79
CA GLY A 474 22.20 16.71 5.86
C GLY A 474 23.09 15.84 6.75
N PHE A 475 22.47 15.26 7.77
CA PHE A 475 23.12 14.39 8.73
C PHE A 475 22.91 12.91 8.36
N ASN A 476 24.00 12.23 8.01
CA ASN A 476 23.97 10.77 7.82
C ASN A 476 23.96 10.09 9.20
N ALA A 477 22.80 9.69 9.65
CA ALA A 477 22.62 9.06 10.96
C ALA A 477 23.23 7.65 11.05
N ALA A 478 23.57 7.01 9.95
CA ALA A 478 24.27 5.72 9.93
C ALA A 478 25.75 5.89 10.34
N THR A 479 26.44 6.88 9.77
CA THR A 479 27.87 7.12 9.99
C THR A 479 28.18 8.22 11.02
N GLY A 480 27.25 9.16 11.23
CA GLY A 480 27.44 10.34 12.07
C GLY A 480 28.07 11.53 11.34
N GLU A 481 28.18 11.46 10.03
CA GLU A 481 28.84 12.48 9.20
C GLU A 481 27.84 13.47 8.59
N TRP A 482 28.34 14.64 8.22
CA TRP A 482 27.60 15.65 7.46
C TRP A 482 27.98 15.53 5.99
N VAL A 483 26.98 15.29 5.15
CA VAL A 483 27.19 15.02 3.72
C VAL A 483 26.16 15.78 2.88
N ASN A 484 26.46 15.97 1.59
CA ASN A 484 25.42 16.28 0.63
C ASN A 484 24.54 15.01 0.47
N MET A 485 23.26 15.12 0.82
CA MET A 485 22.37 13.96 0.90
C MET A 485 22.13 13.35 -0.47
N MET A 486 22.01 14.18 -1.53
CA MET A 486 21.82 13.69 -2.89
C MET A 486 23.06 12.94 -3.39
N ASP A 487 24.26 13.50 -3.20
CA ASP A 487 25.52 12.88 -3.63
C ASP A 487 25.83 11.61 -2.85
N ALA A 488 25.42 11.56 -1.57
CA ALA A 488 25.56 10.38 -0.71
C ALA A 488 24.50 9.30 -0.97
N GLY A 489 23.55 9.53 -1.90
CA GLY A 489 22.47 8.61 -2.19
C GLY A 489 21.43 8.47 -1.07
N ILE A 490 21.40 9.41 -0.11
CA ILE A 490 20.40 9.45 0.96
C ILE A 490 19.24 10.34 0.49
N ILE A 491 18.28 9.73 -0.17
CA ILE A 491 17.23 10.41 -0.92
C ILE A 491 15.85 9.85 -0.55
N ASP A 492 14.84 10.72 -0.52
CA ASP A 492 13.45 10.36 -0.27
C ASP A 492 12.58 10.74 -1.48
N PRO A 493 11.56 9.94 -1.85
CA PRO A 493 10.60 10.33 -2.87
C PRO A 493 9.76 11.52 -2.41
N VAL A 494 9.56 12.50 -3.30
CA VAL A 494 8.73 13.68 -3.00
C VAL A 494 7.31 13.26 -2.64
N LYS A 495 6.74 12.32 -3.39
CA LYS A 495 5.39 11.81 -3.16
C LYS A 495 5.22 11.25 -1.75
N VAL A 496 6.21 10.50 -1.24
CA VAL A 496 6.23 9.95 0.12
C VAL A 496 6.26 11.09 1.15
N THR A 497 7.22 11.99 1.03
CA THR A 497 7.44 13.08 1.99
C THR A 497 6.26 14.04 2.08
N ARG A 498 5.70 14.47 0.92
CA ARG A 498 4.54 15.37 0.90
C ARG A 498 3.25 14.70 1.39
N SER A 499 3.01 13.44 1.02
CA SER A 499 1.81 12.70 1.44
C SER A 499 1.82 12.46 2.94
N ALA A 500 2.97 12.13 3.52
CA ALA A 500 3.13 12.00 4.96
C ALA A 500 2.76 13.30 5.69
N LEU A 501 3.24 14.46 5.21
CA LEU A 501 2.93 15.77 5.80
C LEU A 501 1.45 16.13 5.64
N GLN A 502 0.87 15.93 4.46
CA GLN A 502 -0.52 16.27 4.17
C GLN A 502 -1.50 15.43 5.01
N ASN A 503 -1.29 14.11 5.07
CA ASN A 503 -2.15 13.21 5.84
C ASN A 503 -2.03 13.46 7.35
N ALA A 504 -0.80 13.69 7.84
CA ALA A 504 -0.56 14.06 9.23
C ALA A 504 -1.30 15.35 9.63
N ALA A 505 -1.18 16.39 8.83
CA ALA A 505 -1.81 17.68 9.09
C ALA A 505 -3.35 17.61 9.04
N SER A 506 -3.89 16.82 8.10
CA SER A 506 -5.33 16.62 7.96
C SER A 506 -5.94 16.06 9.24
N VAL A 507 -5.43 14.92 9.72
CA VAL A 507 -5.98 14.26 10.91
C VAL A 507 -5.64 15.04 12.19
N ALA A 508 -4.43 15.57 12.31
CA ALA A 508 -4.06 16.41 13.46
C ALA A 508 -4.98 17.62 13.61
N SER A 509 -5.33 18.29 12.51
CA SER A 509 -6.27 19.43 12.52
C SER A 509 -7.68 19.02 13.00
N LEU A 510 -8.14 17.82 12.66
CA LEU A 510 -9.42 17.30 13.15
C LEU A 510 -9.36 17.01 14.65
N ILE A 511 -8.29 16.42 15.16
CA ILE A 511 -8.09 16.19 16.60
C ILE A 511 -8.10 17.51 17.36
N LEU A 512 -7.39 18.53 16.86
CA LEU A 512 -7.31 19.85 17.51
C LEU A 512 -8.66 20.61 17.54
N THR A 513 -9.51 20.37 16.54
CA THR A 513 -10.84 20.99 16.45
C THR A 513 -11.94 20.17 17.13
N THR A 514 -11.62 19.01 17.70
CA THR A 514 -12.59 18.16 18.40
C THR A 514 -12.94 18.75 19.75
N GLU A 515 -14.25 18.85 20.03
CA GLU A 515 -14.79 19.36 21.31
C GLU A 515 -15.47 18.28 22.14
N ALA A 516 -16.01 17.24 21.51
CA ALA A 516 -16.66 16.13 22.19
C ALA A 516 -16.29 14.79 21.55
N VAL A 517 -16.13 13.77 22.39
CA VAL A 517 -15.86 12.40 21.96
C VAL A 517 -16.91 11.48 22.58
N VAL A 518 -17.51 10.61 21.76
CA VAL A 518 -18.60 9.72 22.13
C VAL A 518 -18.16 8.27 21.99
N ALA A 519 -18.05 7.55 23.10
CA ALA A 519 -17.70 6.13 23.13
C ALA A 519 -18.90 5.25 23.52
N ASN A 520 -18.82 3.96 23.20
CA ASN A 520 -19.75 2.98 23.77
C ASN A 520 -19.37 2.71 25.22
N LYS A 521 -20.36 2.67 26.13
CA LYS A 521 -20.10 2.19 27.49
C LYS A 521 -19.77 0.69 27.44
N PRO A 522 -18.72 0.25 28.16
CA PRO A 522 -18.49 -1.20 28.33
C PRO A 522 -19.74 -1.86 28.89
N GLU A 523 -20.16 -2.97 28.30
CA GLU A 523 -21.20 -3.77 28.91
C GLU A 523 -20.64 -4.41 30.19
N PRO A 524 -21.37 -4.35 31.32
CA PRO A 524 -20.95 -5.08 32.52
C PRO A 524 -20.82 -6.56 32.14
N ALA A 525 -19.70 -7.17 32.49
CA ALA A 525 -19.50 -8.60 32.29
C ALA A 525 -20.73 -9.34 32.83
N ALA A 526 -21.35 -10.17 32.00
CA ALA A 526 -22.46 -11.01 32.43
C ALA A 526 -22.00 -11.79 33.67
N PRO A 527 -22.77 -11.80 34.77
CA PRO A 527 -22.38 -12.53 35.97
C PRO A 527 -22.12 -13.99 35.58
N ALA A 528 -20.94 -14.49 35.91
CA ALA A 528 -20.57 -15.86 35.68
C ALA A 528 -21.70 -16.75 36.26
N MET A 529 -22.38 -17.53 35.43
CA MET A 529 -23.34 -18.49 35.92
C MET A 529 -22.59 -19.40 36.90
N PRO A 530 -23.11 -19.58 38.13
CA PRO A 530 -22.52 -20.54 39.05
C PRO A 530 -22.55 -21.91 38.35
N GLN A 531 -21.39 -22.52 38.16
CA GLN A 531 -21.29 -23.92 37.74
C GLN A 531 -22.14 -24.73 38.69
N GLY A 532 -23.25 -25.25 38.16
CA GLY A 532 -24.15 -26.12 38.91
C GLY A 532 -23.37 -27.30 39.49
N MET A 533 -23.53 -27.50 40.78
CA MET A 533 -23.19 -28.74 41.46
C MET A 533 -23.94 -29.90 40.77
N ASP A 534 -23.31 -30.52 39.79
CA ASP A 534 -23.64 -31.89 39.42
C ASP A 534 -22.92 -32.83 40.40
N GLY A 535 -23.66 -33.27 41.38
CA GLY A 535 -23.12 -34.20 42.32
C GLY A 535 -24.12 -34.61 43.39
N MET A 536 -25.19 -35.32 43.03
CA MET A 536 -25.76 -36.33 43.92
C MET A 536 -26.45 -37.40 43.09
N GLY A 537 -25.78 -38.53 43.03
CA GLY A 537 -26.37 -39.76 42.54
C GLY A 537 -27.54 -40.21 43.41
N MET A 538 -28.52 -40.81 42.75
CA MET A 538 -29.36 -41.83 43.40
C MET A 538 -29.35 -43.05 42.48
N GLY A 539 -28.75 -44.09 43.02
CA GLY A 539 -28.96 -45.42 42.52
C GLY A 539 -30.37 -45.88 42.81
N TYR A 540 -30.89 -46.65 41.89
CA TYR A 540 -31.59 -47.93 42.07
C TYR A 540 -31.53 -48.61 40.71
#